data_91c2d587fd6ceb50267e29579c59388e
#
_entry.id   91c2d587fd6ceb50267e29579c59388e
#
_cell.length_a   1.000
_cell.length_b   1.000
_cell.length_c   1.000
_cell.angle_alpha   90.00
_cell.angle_beta   90.00
_cell.angle_gamma   90.00
#
_symmetry.space_group_name_H-M   'P 1'
#
loop_
_entity.id
_entity.type
_entity.pdbx_description
1 polymer ?
#
loop_
_entity_poly.entity_id
_entity_poly.type
_entity_poly.pdbx_seq_one_letter_code
_entity_poly.pdbx_strand_id
1 'polypeptide(L)'
;MIHLLLSICLLLPAQSVEPSVSPEVLTLLQVGTDAENRGDFDQAIAAFGKASNLDPTAGIVFLRLGDAYMKKHDYAEAISPLKRAAELSPDSLAVQQLLGYALLAEGYASQAIAHLNIIHDYGALGIAQLQAGQIAEAVANLQAALAKSPEDPDLLFYLSRAATALSAQALDRLLSVYPKSARGYQALGQTDYEMKVFSKAVKEYELAIAMRPDLPGLRLELGQVYAASSEWEKAEVQFREEAQLQSGSAEAAYRLGNALMQQGKMKEAVEELHRSDLLRPNMPETLYALGKAAAAVDPNMAEHALERVIALEKDTPIAGQAYLLLAGIHRKQGKTEQAARETQEYSRIQTLTVDVEHKSP
;
A
#
# COMPACT_ATOMS: atom_id res chain seq x y z
N MET A 1 12.56 11.12 -4.21
CA MET A 1 11.51 10.74 -5.17
C MET A 1 12.03 10.38 -6.56
N ILE A 2 13.07 11.01 -7.07
CA ILE A 2 13.63 10.78 -8.43
C ILE A 2 14.88 9.88 -8.41
N HIS A 3 15.46 9.61 -7.24
CA HIS A 3 16.67 8.78 -7.10
C HIS A 3 16.51 7.32 -7.58
N LEU A 4 15.30 6.77 -7.57
CA LEU A 4 15.06 5.38 -8.00
C LEU A 4 15.12 5.20 -9.52
N LEU A 5 14.75 6.24 -10.28
CA LEU A 5 14.74 6.19 -11.74
C LEU A 5 16.15 6.32 -12.37
N LEU A 6 17.14 6.74 -11.59
CA LEU A 6 18.50 7.04 -12.09
C LEU A 6 19.55 5.94 -11.79
N SER A 7 19.19 4.87 -11.06
CA SER A 7 20.14 3.79 -10.75
C SER A 7 20.44 2.83 -11.91
N ILE A 8 19.76 2.98 -13.06
CA ILE A 8 20.14 2.25 -14.27
C ILE A 8 21.19 3.10 -15.00
N CYS A 9 22.45 2.94 -14.61
CA CYS A 9 23.58 3.31 -15.47
C CYS A 9 23.44 2.51 -16.79
N LEU A 10 22.78 3.09 -17.78
CA LEU A 10 22.91 2.64 -19.15
C LEU A 10 24.39 2.82 -19.53
N LEU A 11 25.16 1.72 -19.51
CA LEU A 11 26.29 1.56 -20.38
C LEU A 11 25.71 1.63 -21.81
N LEU A 12 25.56 2.88 -22.31
CA LEU A 12 25.26 3.07 -23.71
C LEU A 12 26.40 2.37 -24.46
N PRO A 13 26.13 1.33 -25.26
CA PRO A 13 27.17 0.77 -26.10
C PRO A 13 27.76 1.93 -26.91
N ALA A 14 29.06 1.91 -27.13
CA ALA A 14 29.71 2.85 -28.04
C ALA A 14 29.05 2.69 -29.40
N GLN A 15 27.99 3.46 -29.67
CA GLN A 15 27.29 3.45 -30.94
C GLN A 15 28.25 3.99 -31.98
N SER A 16 28.42 3.28 -33.07
CA SER A 16 29.16 3.73 -34.23
C SER A 16 28.67 5.14 -34.57
N VAL A 17 29.54 6.12 -34.41
CA VAL A 17 29.26 7.52 -34.77
C VAL A 17 28.95 7.53 -36.28
N GLU A 18 27.81 8.12 -36.63
CA GLU A 18 27.45 8.25 -38.04
C GLU A 18 28.56 8.93 -38.88
N PRO A 19 28.86 8.50 -40.08
CA PRO A 19 30.04 8.93 -40.87
C PRO A 19 30.02 10.42 -41.30
N SER A 20 29.07 11.22 -40.84
CA SER A 20 28.89 12.65 -41.15
C SER A 20 29.38 13.62 -40.11
N VAL A 21 29.81 13.14 -38.93
CA VAL A 21 30.23 14.04 -37.81
C VAL A 21 31.67 14.54 -38.02
N SER A 22 31.87 15.86 -37.93
CA SER A 22 33.21 16.45 -38.16
C SER A 22 34.21 16.02 -37.10
N PRO A 23 35.54 15.97 -37.42
CA PRO A 23 36.59 15.62 -36.46
C PRO A 23 36.58 16.52 -35.22
N GLU A 24 36.20 17.79 -35.35
CA GLU A 24 36.10 18.73 -34.27
C GLU A 24 34.95 18.37 -33.30
N VAL A 25 33.80 18.01 -33.81
CA VAL A 25 32.67 17.54 -32.99
C VAL A 25 33.01 16.24 -32.30
N LEU A 26 33.70 15.31 -32.96
CA LEU A 26 34.19 14.06 -32.34
C LEU A 26 35.12 14.35 -31.12
N THR A 27 36.03 15.31 -31.31
CA THR A 27 36.95 15.72 -30.23
C THR A 27 36.18 16.26 -29.04
N LEU A 28 35.16 17.12 -29.28
CA LEU A 28 34.29 17.67 -28.22
C LEU A 28 33.47 16.61 -27.53
N LEU A 29 32.94 15.64 -28.28
CA LEU A 29 32.24 14.48 -27.70
C LEU A 29 33.15 13.67 -26.78
N GLN A 30 34.41 13.44 -27.17
CA GLN A 30 35.39 12.76 -26.33
C GLN A 30 35.71 13.57 -25.07
N VAL A 31 35.98 14.88 -25.19
CA VAL A 31 36.24 15.77 -24.04
C VAL A 31 35.04 15.74 -23.07
N GLY A 32 33.81 15.83 -23.58
CA GLY A 32 32.61 15.78 -22.76
C GLY A 32 32.44 14.43 -22.05
N THR A 33 32.69 13.33 -22.75
CA THR A 33 32.60 11.98 -22.17
C THR A 33 33.67 11.76 -21.09
N ASP A 34 34.89 12.23 -21.32
CA ASP A 34 35.96 12.16 -20.31
C ASP A 34 35.63 13.00 -19.08
N ALA A 35 34.95 14.14 -19.24
CA ALA A 35 34.47 14.96 -18.15
C ALA A 35 33.34 14.25 -17.36
N GLU A 36 32.35 13.65 -18.03
CA GLU A 36 31.33 12.84 -17.40
C GLU A 36 31.92 11.71 -16.55
N ASN A 37 32.92 10.99 -17.09
CA ASN A 37 33.57 9.88 -16.39
C ASN A 37 34.31 10.33 -15.13
N ARG A 38 34.68 11.61 -15.03
CA ARG A 38 35.25 12.22 -13.83
C ARG A 38 34.21 12.86 -12.92
N GLY A 39 32.92 12.84 -13.30
CA GLY A 39 31.84 13.51 -12.57
C GLY A 39 31.77 15.02 -12.78
N ASP A 40 32.58 15.58 -13.72
CA ASP A 40 32.58 17.01 -14.04
C ASP A 40 31.49 17.30 -15.10
N PHE A 41 30.26 17.35 -14.62
CA PHE A 41 29.11 17.55 -15.51
C PHE A 41 29.07 18.97 -16.10
N ASP A 42 29.62 19.96 -15.44
CA ASP A 42 29.70 21.33 -15.98
C ASP A 42 30.64 21.38 -17.20
N GLN A 43 31.78 20.72 -17.11
CA GLN A 43 32.69 20.63 -18.25
C GLN A 43 32.09 19.79 -19.40
N ALA A 44 31.37 18.71 -19.06
CA ALA A 44 30.67 17.89 -20.05
C ALA A 44 29.62 18.69 -20.81
N ILE A 45 28.74 19.42 -20.10
CA ILE A 45 27.71 20.28 -20.67
C ILE A 45 28.33 21.36 -21.56
N ALA A 46 29.45 21.99 -21.12
CA ALA A 46 30.15 23.00 -21.94
C ALA A 46 30.73 22.41 -23.23
N ALA A 47 31.29 21.19 -23.19
CA ALA A 47 31.83 20.52 -24.36
C ALA A 47 30.71 20.09 -25.33
N PHE A 48 29.68 19.43 -24.84
CA PHE A 48 28.54 19.00 -25.66
C PHE A 48 27.76 20.21 -26.21
N GLY A 49 27.61 21.28 -25.45
CA GLY A 49 27.01 22.54 -25.92
C GLY A 49 27.77 23.18 -27.06
N LYS A 50 29.13 23.17 -27.03
CA LYS A 50 29.90 23.60 -28.18
C LYS A 50 29.75 22.68 -29.39
N ALA A 51 29.72 21.38 -29.15
CA ALA A 51 29.47 20.39 -30.21
C ALA A 51 28.11 20.57 -30.89
N SER A 52 27.03 20.86 -30.12
CA SER A 52 25.69 21.10 -30.66
C SER A 52 25.56 22.36 -31.51
N ASN A 53 26.40 23.37 -31.21
CA ASN A 53 26.48 24.59 -32.03
C ASN A 53 27.26 24.36 -33.34
N LEU A 54 28.26 23.45 -33.35
CA LEU A 54 29.02 23.12 -34.54
C LEU A 54 28.24 22.19 -35.50
N ASP A 55 27.46 21.25 -34.93
CA ASP A 55 26.63 20.36 -35.74
C ASP A 55 25.22 20.25 -35.13
N PRO A 56 24.30 21.11 -35.52
CA PRO A 56 22.92 21.10 -35.03
C PRO A 56 22.06 19.95 -35.60
N THR A 57 22.65 19.07 -36.42
CA THR A 57 21.97 17.90 -37.01
C THR A 57 22.41 16.58 -36.41
N ALA A 58 23.45 16.60 -35.57
CA ALA A 58 23.96 15.40 -34.93
C ALA A 58 23.11 15.05 -33.68
N GLY A 59 22.13 14.17 -33.82
CA GLY A 59 21.23 13.75 -32.72
C GLY A 59 21.96 13.22 -31.49
N ILE A 60 23.10 12.53 -31.69
CA ILE A 60 23.92 12.02 -30.60
C ILE A 60 24.48 13.13 -29.69
N VAL A 61 24.80 14.29 -30.21
CA VAL A 61 25.32 15.43 -29.43
C VAL A 61 24.26 15.95 -28.49
N PHE A 62 23.03 16.10 -28.97
CA PHE A 62 21.91 16.54 -28.16
C PHE A 62 21.51 15.50 -27.11
N LEU A 63 21.58 14.22 -27.43
CA LEU A 63 21.38 13.14 -26.46
C LEU A 63 22.41 13.22 -25.32
N ARG A 64 23.72 13.39 -25.66
CA ARG A 64 24.78 13.52 -24.66
C ARG A 64 24.63 14.79 -23.81
N LEU A 65 24.26 15.91 -24.41
CA LEU A 65 23.99 17.14 -23.70
C LEU A 65 22.84 16.98 -22.70
N GLY A 66 21.74 16.37 -23.15
CA GLY A 66 20.60 16.07 -22.27
C GLY A 66 20.95 15.11 -21.15
N ASP A 67 21.71 14.04 -21.43
CA ASP A 67 22.16 13.07 -20.43
C ASP A 67 23.06 13.73 -19.36
N ALA A 68 23.97 14.64 -19.77
CA ALA A 68 24.81 15.38 -18.84
C ALA A 68 24.00 16.29 -17.91
N TYR A 69 22.95 16.96 -18.41
CA TYR A 69 22.00 17.70 -17.58
C TYR A 69 21.22 16.76 -16.63
N MET A 70 20.76 15.59 -17.10
CA MET A 70 20.09 14.59 -16.26
C MET A 70 20.98 14.13 -15.11
N LYS A 71 22.27 13.84 -15.37
CA LYS A 71 23.26 13.44 -14.35
C LYS A 71 23.56 14.55 -13.36
N LYS A 72 23.47 15.80 -13.78
CA LYS A 72 23.59 16.98 -12.91
C LYS A 72 22.31 17.27 -12.13
N HIS A 73 21.22 16.55 -12.39
CA HIS A 73 19.86 16.79 -11.87
C HIS A 73 19.22 18.10 -12.34
N ASP A 74 19.70 18.68 -13.42
CA ASP A 74 19.13 19.88 -14.06
C ASP A 74 18.08 19.45 -15.11
N TYR A 75 16.98 18.86 -14.64
CA TYR A 75 15.98 18.23 -15.50
C TYR A 75 15.29 19.22 -16.46
N ALA A 76 15.05 20.44 -15.99
CA ALA A 76 14.46 21.51 -16.82
C ALA A 76 15.34 21.80 -18.05
N GLU A 77 16.65 21.94 -17.85
CA GLU A 77 17.61 22.21 -18.92
C GLU A 77 17.83 21.00 -19.83
N ALA A 78 17.61 19.77 -19.34
CA ALA A 78 17.70 18.55 -20.13
C ALA A 78 16.61 18.45 -21.21
N ILE A 79 15.41 19.02 -20.96
CA ILE A 79 14.24 18.84 -21.84
C ILE A 79 14.49 19.39 -23.26
N SER A 80 15.09 20.57 -23.37
CA SER A 80 15.31 21.20 -24.67
C SER A 80 16.24 20.38 -25.60
N PRO A 81 17.45 20.00 -25.17
CA PRO A 81 18.31 19.15 -25.98
C PRO A 81 17.71 17.76 -26.23
N LEU A 82 17.03 17.15 -25.26
CA LEU A 82 16.39 15.85 -25.46
C LEU A 82 15.22 15.90 -26.47
N LYS A 83 14.44 16.97 -26.49
CA LYS A 83 13.43 17.18 -27.53
C LYS A 83 14.10 17.28 -28.91
N ARG A 84 15.20 18.01 -29.01
CA ARG A 84 15.94 18.10 -30.27
C ARG A 84 16.53 16.75 -30.69
N ALA A 85 17.07 15.99 -29.76
CA ALA A 85 17.50 14.60 -30.01
C ALA A 85 16.36 13.71 -30.49
N ALA A 86 15.16 13.85 -29.93
CA ALA A 86 13.97 13.08 -30.35
C ALA A 86 13.47 13.45 -31.74
N GLU A 87 13.58 14.73 -32.14
CA GLU A 87 13.29 15.13 -33.53
C GLU A 87 14.26 14.53 -34.54
N LEU A 88 15.54 14.44 -34.18
CA LEU A 88 16.61 13.92 -35.05
C LEU A 88 16.68 12.40 -35.06
N SER A 89 16.25 11.75 -33.98
CA SER A 89 16.35 10.30 -33.79
C SER A 89 15.10 9.78 -33.03
N PRO A 90 13.91 9.80 -33.63
CA PRO A 90 12.64 9.49 -32.97
C PRO A 90 12.57 8.03 -32.49
N ASP A 91 13.25 7.10 -33.14
CA ASP A 91 13.27 5.68 -32.80
C ASP A 91 14.29 5.31 -31.70
N SER A 92 15.08 6.28 -31.24
CA SER A 92 16.07 6.04 -30.20
C SER A 92 15.42 5.84 -28.83
N LEU A 93 15.37 4.60 -28.33
CA LEU A 93 14.82 4.29 -27.02
C LEU A 93 15.52 5.05 -25.88
N ALA A 94 16.83 5.30 -25.99
CA ALA A 94 17.60 6.08 -25.02
C ALA A 94 17.12 7.54 -24.96
N VAL A 95 16.84 8.16 -26.10
CA VAL A 95 16.27 9.51 -26.17
C VAL A 95 14.88 9.54 -25.55
N GLN A 96 14.02 8.58 -25.91
CA GLN A 96 12.65 8.48 -25.37
C GLN A 96 12.67 8.30 -23.85
N GLN A 97 13.58 7.50 -23.34
CA GLN A 97 13.74 7.26 -21.91
C GLN A 97 14.15 8.53 -21.17
N LEU A 98 15.24 9.17 -21.59
CA LEU A 98 15.74 10.37 -20.89
C LEU A 98 14.73 11.52 -20.99
N LEU A 99 14.09 11.72 -22.13
CA LEU A 99 13.07 12.75 -22.30
C LEU A 99 11.83 12.46 -21.43
N GLY A 100 11.37 11.20 -21.40
CA GLY A 100 10.27 10.79 -20.55
C GLY A 100 10.55 11.06 -19.06
N TYR A 101 11.76 10.74 -18.61
CA TYR A 101 12.15 10.98 -17.21
C TYR A 101 12.34 12.47 -16.89
N ALA A 102 12.95 13.25 -17.78
CA ALA A 102 13.08 14.69 -17.60
C ALA A 102 11.72 15.38 -17.50
N LEU A 103 10.80 15.03 -18.40
CA LEU A 103 9.43 15.56 -18.39
C LEU A 103 8.66 15.15 -17.13
N LEU A 104 8.82 13.91 -16.66
CA LEU A 104 8.19 13.44 -15.43
C LEU A 104 8.74 14.17 -14.21
N ALA A 105 10.04 14.37 -14.16
CA ALA A 105 10.71 15.07 -13.07
C ALA A 105 10.24 16.52 -12.92
N GLU A 106 10.01 17.21 -14.06
CA GLU A 106 9.51 18.59 -14.10
C GLU A 106 7.98 18.69 -14.02
N GLY A 107 7.27 17.57 -13.81
CA GLY A 107 5.82 17.56 -13.66
C GLY A 107 5.03 17.65 -14.98
N TYR A 108 5.69 17.53 -16.14
CA TYR A 108 5.03 17.48 -17.45
C TYR A 108 4.49 16.08 -17.76
N ALA A 109 3.73 15.53 -16.80
CA ALA A 109 3.29 14.13 -16.79
C ALA A 109 2.59 13.70 -18.08
N SER A 110 1.66 14.53 -18.60
CA SER A 110 0.94 14.22 -19.84
C SER A 110 1.86 14.10 -21.07
N GLN A 111 2.97 14.84 -21.11
CA GLN A 111 3.97 14.70 -22.17
C GLN A 111 4.86 13.48 -21.95
N ALA A 112 5.25 13.21 -20.70
CA ALA A 112 6.06 12.06 -20.33
C ALA A 112 5.43 10.71 -20.73
N ILE A 113 4.10 10.59 -20.60
CA ILE A 113 3.34 9.35 -20.91
C ILE A 113 3.67 8.82 -22.31
N ALA A 114 3.72 9.67 -23.33
CA ALA A 114 3.98 9.24 -24.70
C ALA A 114 5.36 8.58 -24.83
N HIS A 115 6.37 9.17 -24.25
CA HIS A 115 7.75 8.69 -24.29
C HIS A 115 7.95 7.43 -23.45
N LEU A 116 7.40 7.41 -22.23
CA LEU A 116 7.50 6.27 -21.31
C LEU A 116 6.75 5.04 -21.83
N ASN A 117 5.66 5.24 -22.56
CA ASN A 117 4.93 4.15 -23.20
C ASN A 117 5.74 3.47 -24.31
N ILE A 118 6.53 4.23 -25.09
CA ILE A 118 7.40 3.68 -26.15
C ILE A 118 8.43 2.70 -25.58
N ILE A 119 8.99 3.03 -24.42
CA ILE A 119 10.03 2.21 -23.76
C ILE A 119 9.47 1.11 -22.86
N HIS A 120 8.15 1.04 -22.70
CA HIS A 120 7.44 0.10 -21.82
C HIS A 120 7.94 0.12 -20.35
N ASP A 121 8.32 1.29 -19.86
CA ASP A 121 8.62 1.49 -18.44
C ASP A 121 7.32 1.67 -17.69
N TYR A 122 6.73 0.56 -17.26
CA TYR A 122 5.44 0.54 -16.58
C TYR A 122 5.45 1.27 -15.22
N GLY A 123 6.60 1.32 -14.53
CA GLY A 123 6.72 2.03 -13.26
C GLY A 123 6.62 3.54 -13.46
N ALA A 124 7.52 4.10 -14.26
CA ALA A 124 7.51 5.53 -14.57
C ALA A 124 6.23 5.95 -15.30
N LEU A 125 5.72 5.10 -16.22
CA LEU A 125 4.46 5.33 -16.92
C LEU A 125 3.27 5.42 -15.94
N GLY A 126 3.16 4.50 -14.99
CA GLY A 126 2.11 4.52 -13.99
C GLY A 126 2.18 5.75 -13.07
N ILE A 127 3.40 6.19 -12.71
CA ILE A 127 3.59 7.43 -11.94
C ILE A 127 3.15 8.65 -12.75
N ALA A 128 3.53 8.72 -14.03
CA ALA A 128 3.13 9.81 -14.91
C ALA A 128 1.61 9.86 -15.11
N GLN A 129 0.97 8.70 -15.29
CA GLN A 129 -0.48 8.58 -15.43
C GLN A 129 -1.21 8.99 -14.15
N LEU A 130 -0.70 8.62 -12.97
CA LEU A 130 -1.25 9.07 -11.69
C LEU A 130 -1.21 10.59 -11.57
N GLN A 131 -0.08 11.22 -11.92
CA GLN A 131 0.05 12.67 -11.91
C GLN A 131 -0.87 13.37 -12.95
N ALA A 132 -1.09 12.70 -14.09
CA ALA A 132 -1.98 13.20 -15.14
C ALA A 132 -3.48 12.93 -14.86
N GLY A 133 -3.82 12.26 -13.76
CA GLY A 133 -5.20 11.92 -13.40
C GLY A 133 -5.78 10.71 -14.15
N GLN A 134 -4.96 9.95 -14.87
CA GLN A 134 -5.33 8.69 -15.54
C GLN A 134 -5.23 7.53 -14.54
N ILE A 135 -6.15 7.53 -13.56
CA ILE A 135 -6.01 6.71 -12.34
C ILE A 135 -6.09 5.20 -12.62
N ALA A 136 -7.02 4.77 -13.47
CA ALA A 136 -7.20 3.35 -13.77
C ALA A 136 -6.00 2.75 -14.50
N GLU A 137 -5.45 3.48 -15.48
CA GLU A 137 -4.26 3.12 -16.22
C GLU A 137 -3.02 3.11 -15.32
N ALA A 138 -2.93 4.08 -14.41
CA ALA A 138 -1.85 4.14 -13.42
C ALA A 138 -1.82 2.89 -12.53
N VAL A 139 -2.98 2.46 -12.01
CA VAL A 139 -3.08 1.23 -11.21
C VAL A 139 -2.62 0.01 -12.00
N ALA A 140 -3.08 -0.14 -13.25
CA ALA A 140 -2.72 -1.27 -14.10
C ALA A 140 -1.21 -1.33 -14.38
N ASN A 141 -0.59 -0.20 -14.73
CA ASN A 141 0.83 -0.14 -15.03
C ASN A 141 1.71 -0.32 -13.78
N LEU A 142 1.34 0.26 -12.64
CA LEU A 142 2.05 0.05 -11.38
C LEU A 142 1.98 -1.42 -10.92
N GLN A 143 0.84 -2.09 -11.09
CA GLN A 143 0.73 -3.53 -10.83
C GLN A 143 1.62 -4.36 -11.76
N ALA A 144 1.68 -3.99 -13.05
CA ALA A 144 2.56 -4.65 -14.01
C ALA A 144 4.06 -4.45 -13.67
N ALA A 145 4.44 -3.28 -13.15
CA ALA A 145 5.79 -3.02 -12.67
C ALA A 145 6.12 -3.85 -11.42
N LEU A 146 5.21 -3.91 -10.45
CA LEU A 146 5.35 -4.70 -9.23
C LEU A 146 5.42 -6.21 -9.50
N ALA A 147 4.81 -6.70 -10.58
CA ALA A 147 4.97 -8.10 -10.98
C ALA A 147 6.42 -8.47 -11.30
N LYS A 148 7.26 -7.49 -11.68
CA LYS A 148 8.70 -7.65 -11.91
C LYS A 148 9.56 -7.36 -10.68
N SER A 149 9.10 -6.45 -9.82
CA SER A 149 9.81 -5.99 -8.62
C SER A 149 8.84 -5.93 -7.44
N PRO A 150 8.43 -7.07 -6.83
CA PRO A 150 7.32 -7.14 -5.88
C PRO A 150 7.54 -6.34 -4.57
N GLU A 151 8.80 -6.14 -4.20
CA GLU A 151 9.18 -5.49 -2.93
C GLU A 151 9.69 -4.05 -3.13
N ASP A 152 9.51 -3.48 -4.33
CA ASP A 152 9.94 -2.10 -4.60
C ASP A 152 9.08 -1.11 -3.80
N PRO A 153 9.67 -0.37 -2.84
CA PRO A 153 8.92 0.49 -1.92
C PRO A 153 8.26 1.68 -2.62
N ASP A 154 8.88 2.21 -3.68
CA ASP A 154 8.32 3.34 -4.40
C ASP A 154 7.13 2.92 -5.26
N LEU A 155 7.23 1.77 -5.93
CA LEU A 155 6.10 1.22 -6.67
C LEU A 155 4.92 0.88 -5.74
N LEU A 156 5.19 0.29 -4.58
CA LEU A 156 4.15 0.03 -3.56
C LEU A 156 3.51 1.32 -3.06
N PHE A 157 4.31 2.35 -2.80
CA PHE A 157 3.81 3.66 -2.37
C PHE A 157 2.91 4.30 -3.44
N TYR A 158 3.36 4.34 -4.70
CA TYR A 158 2.56 4.92 -5.78
C TYR A 158 1.32 4.11 -6.10
N LEU A 159 1.38 2.77 -6.04
CA LEU A 159 0.20 1.92 -6.18
C LEU A 159 -0.82 2.18 -5.08
N SER A 160 -0.40 2.33 -3.82
CA SER A 160 -1.28 2.68 -2.71
C SER A 160 -2.00 4.01 -2.97
N ARG A 161 -1.27 5.04 -3.44
CA ARG A 161 -1.86 6.33 -3.80
C ARG A 161 -2.84 6.23 -4.96
N ALA A 162 -2.49 5.48 -6.01
CA ALA A 162 -3.36 5.29 -7.17
C ALA A 162 -4.63 4.52 -6.79
N ALA A 163 -4.53 3.48 -5.96
CA ALA A 163 -5.67 2.71 -5.47
C ALA A 163 -6.61 3.56 -4.59
N THR A 164 -6.05 4.41 -3.72
CA THR A 164 -6.82 5.37 -2.93
C THR A 164 -7.58 6.36 -3.82
N ALA A 165 -6.92 6.91 -4.83
CA ALA A 165 -7.55 7.82 -5.78
C ALA A 165 -8.65 7.13 -6.60
N LEU A 166 -8.45 5.87 -7.01
CA LEU A 166 -9.44 5.07 -7.72
C LEU A 166 -10.68 4.80 -6.85
N SER A 167 -10.45 4.45 -5.58
CA SER A 167 -11.53 4.25 -4.61
C SER A 167 -12.35 5.53 -4.41
N ALA A 168 -11.68 6.67 -4.23
CA ALA A 168 -12.35 7.97 -4.08
C ALA A 168 -13.17 8.34 -5.34
N GLN A 169 -12.62 8.12 -6.52
CA GLN A 169 -13.32 8.38 -7.79
C GLN A 169 -14.55 7.48 -7.98
N ALA A 170 -14.44 6.20 -7.61
CA ALA A 170 -15.56 5.27 -7.66
C ALA A 170 -16.68 5.65 -6.67
N LEU A 171 -16.30 6.08 -5.46
CA LEU A 171 -17.23 6.55 -4.44
C LEU A 171 -17.95 7.83 -4.89
N ASP A 172 -17.23 8.81 -5.38
CA ASP A 172 -17.80 10.06 -5.91
C ASP A 172 -18.81 9.77 -7.03
N ARG A 173 -18.45 8.87 -7.96
CA ARG A 173 -19.37 8.45 -9.03
C ARG A 173 -20.61 7.73 -8.48
N LEU A 174 -20.46 6.87 -7.48
CA LEU A 174 -21.60 6.20 -6.82
C LEU A 174 -22.55 7.24 -6.21
N LEU A 175 -22.01 8.19 -5.44
CA LEU A 175 -22.80 9.18 -4.74
C LEU A 175 -23.40 10.24 -5.68
N SER A 176 -22.73 10.56 -6.79
CA SER A 176 -23.28 11.51 -7.79
C SER A 176 -24.41 10.91 -8.63
N VAL A 177 -24.29 9.63 -9.00
CA VAL A 177 -25.28 8.96 -9.87
C VAL A 177 -26.42 8.30 -9.06
N TYR A 178 -26.10 7.70 -7.91
CA TYR A 178 -27.04 6.92 -7.11
C TYR A 178 -27.06 7.32 -5.62
N PRO A 179 -27.22 8.59 -5.28
CA PRO A 179 -27.08 9.08 -3.89
C PRO A 179 -28.09 8.44 -2.92
N LYS A 180 -29.27 8.04 -3.43
CA LYS A 180 -30.35 7.42 -2.64
C LYS A 180 -30.49 5.91 -2.88
N SER A 181 -29.41 5.24 -3.24
CA SER A 181 -29.38 3.77 -3.33
C SER A 181 -28.91 3.15 -2.00
N ALA A 182 -29.21 1.88 -1.77
CA ALA A 182 -28.72 1.16 -0.59
C ALA A 182 -27.18 1.23 -0.49
N ARG A 183 -26.46 1.11 -1.61
CA ARG A 183 -24.99 1.26 -1.66
C ARG A 183 -24.54 2.71 -1.45
N GLY A 184 -25.31 3.70 -1.91
CA GLY A 184 -25.03 5.11 -1.62
C GLY A 184 -25.15 5.40 -0.12
N TYR A 185 -26.22 4.95 0.53
CA TYR A 185 -26.39 5.06 1.98
C TYR A 185 -25.32 4.28 2.76
N GLN A 186 -24.94 3.08 2.32
CA GLN A 186 -23.84 2.34 2.93
C GLN A 186 -22.53 3.13 2.88
N ALA A 187 -22.20 3.71 1.73
CA ALA A 187 -20.99 4.49 1.56
C ALA A 187 -20.98 5.77 2.42
N LEU A 188 -22.13 6.44 2.55
CA LEU A 188 -22.28 7.58 3.47
C LEU A 188 -22.14 7.14 4.93
N GLY A 189 -22.76 6.03 5.32
CA GLY A 189 -22.64 5.46 6.65
C GLY A 189 -21.20 5.11 7.02
N GLN A 190 -20.43 4.53 6.08
CA GLN A 190 -19.01 4.26 6.28
C GLN A 190 -18.21 5.56 6.46
N THR A 191 -18.46 6.56 5.63
CA THR A 191 -17.79 7.87 5.74
C THR A 191 -18.07 8.52 7.10
N ASP A 192 -19.34 8.55 7.52
CA ASP A 192 -19.73 9.10 8.83
C ASP A 192 -19.14 8.29 10.01
N TYR A 193 -19.01 6.97 9.85
CA TYR A 193 -18.34 6.11 10.84
C TYR A 193 -16.85 6.45 10.98
N GLU A 194 -16.14 6.61 9.86
CA GLU A 194 -14.72 6.99 9.85
C GLU A 194 -14.50 8.38 10.46
N MET A 195 -15.43 9.30 10.22
CA MET A 195 -15.47 10.61 10.85
C MET A 195 -15.93 10.58 12.32
N LYS A 196 -16.28 9.41 12.88
CA LYS A 196 -16.81 9.21 14.21
C LYS A 196 -18.14 9.93 14.47
N VAL A 197 -18.91 10.21 13.43
CA VAL A 197 -20.26 10.80 13.52
C VAL A 197 -21.31 9.66 13.60
N PHE A 198 -21.19 8.85 14.64
CA PHE A 198 -21.92 7.59 14.79
C PHE A 198 -23.45 7.71 14.65
N SER A 199 -24.05 8.80 15.14
CA SER A 199 -25.50 9.01 15.04
C SER A 199 -25.99 9.20 13.60
N LYS A 200 -25.15 9.71 12.69
CA LYS A 200 -25.44 9.78 11.28
C LYS A 200 -25.19 8.44 10.61
N ALA A 201 -24.04 7.80 10.87
CA ALA A 201 -23.73 6.50 10.35
C ALA A 201 -24.86 5.49 10.60
N VAL A 202 -25.42 5.45 11.82
CA VAL A 202 -26.58 4.61 12.15
C VAL A 202 -27.74 4.87 11.19
N LYS A 203 -28.13 6.14 11.00
CA LYS A 203 -29.27 6.48 10.12
C LYS A 203 -29.05 6.05 8.68
N GLU A 204 -27.84 6.26 8.17
CA GLU A 204 -27.51 5.90 6.79
C GLU A 204 -27.53 4.38 6.60
N TYR A 205 -26.98 3.60 7.55
CA TYR A 205 -27.06 2.13 7.48
C TYR A 205 -28.48 1.62 7.65
N GLU A 206 -29.30 2.20 8.54
CA GLU A 206 -30.72 1.84 8.68
C GLU A 206 -31.50 2.10 7.37
N LEU A 207 -31.24 3.21 6.67
CA LEU A 207 -31.82 3.48 5.35
C LEU A 207 -31.36 2.45 4.31
N ALA A 208 -30.08 2.09 4.31
CA ALA A 208 -29.57 1.06 3.41
C ALA A 208 -30.23 -0.31 3.65
N ILE A 209 -30.37 -0.71 4.92
CA ILE A 209 -31.02 -1.97 5.33
C ILE A 209 -32.52 -1.96 5.00
N ALA A 210 -33.21 -0.83 5.21
CA ALA A 210 -34.62 -0.71 4.85
C ALA A 210 -34.86 -0.89 3.34
N MET A 211 -33.92 -0.46 2.50
CA MET A 211 -34.01 -0.63 1.05
C MET A 211 -33.62 -2.05 0.60
N ARG A 212 -32.62 -2.63 1.21
CA ARG A 212 -32.05 -3.94 0.84
C ARG A 212 -31.71 -4.74 2.10
N PRO A 213 -32.73 -5.32 2.76
CA PRO A 213 -32.54 -6.09 4.00
C PRO A 213 -31.74 -7.40 3.79
N ASP A 214 -31.69 -7.86 2.55
CA ASP A 214 -30.96 -9.05 2.08
C ASP A 214 -29.49 -8.79 1.73
N LEU A 215 -29.04 -7.52 1.75
CA LEU A 215 -27.71 -7.16 1.31
C LEU A 215 -26.67 -7.52 2.38
N PRO A 216 -25.74 -8.46 2.10
CA PRO A 216 -24.74 -8.87 3.05
C PRO A 216 -23.80 -7.72 3.47
N GLY A 217 -23.38 -7.72 4.73
CA GLY A 217 -22.43 -6.79 5.29
C GLY A 217 -23.04 -5.53 5.90
N LEU A 218 -24.24 -5.11 5.51
CA LEU A 218 -24.87 -3.89 6.05
C LEU A 218 -25.08 -3.97 7.58
N ARG A 219 -25.58 -5.12 8.04
CA ARG A 219 -25.78 -5.32 9.49
C ARG A 219 -24.47 -5.48 10.23
N LEU A 220 -23.47 -6.07 9.59
CA LEU A 220 -22.11 -6.14 10.17
C LEU A 220 -21.56 -4.73 10.43
N GLU A 221 -21.66 -3.85 9.43
CA GLU A 221 -21.18 -2.47 9.53
C GLU A 221 -22.00 -1.66 10.55
N LEU A 222 -23.33 -1.77 10.55
CA LEU A 222 -24.18 -1.12 11.56
C LEU A 222 -23.85 -1.63 12.97
N GLY A 223 -23.63 -2.93 13.14
CA GLY A 223 -23.20 -3.52 14.41
C GLY A 223 -21.85 -2.97 14.86
N GLN A 224 -20.91 -2.72 13.95
CA GLN A 224 -19.62 -2.06 14.27
C GLN A 224 -19.82 -0.63 14.74
N VAL A 225 -20.74 0.14 14.15
CA VAL A 225 -21.08 1.49 14.63
C VAL A 225 -21.58 1.45 16.06
N TYR A 226 -22.52 0.55 16.38
CA TYR A 226 -23.03 0.39 17.72
C TYR A 226 -21.95 -0.07 18.71
N ALA A 227 -21.08 -1.00 18.31
CA ALA A 227 -19.95 -1.45 19.13
C ALA A 227 -18.96 -0.32 19.42
N ALA A 228 -18.67 0.55 18.43
CA ALA A 228 -17.82 1.72 18.61
C ALA A 228 -18.42 2.75 19.55
N SER A 229 -19.76 2.79 19.65
CA SER A 229 -20.50 3.63 20.61
C SER A 229 -20.75 2.93 21.95
N SER A 230 -20.19 1.72 22.15
CA SER A 230 -20.40 0.87 23.33
C SER A 230 -21.86 0.45 23.56
N GLU A 231 -22.68 0.49 22.52
CA GLU A 231 -24.09 0.04 22.53
C GLU A 231 -24.17 -1.47 22.22
N TRP A 232 -23.59 -2.28 23.13
CA TRP A 232 -23.31 -3.69 22.89
C TRP A 232 -24.56 -4.54 22.63
N GLU A 233 -25.69 -4.24 23.25
CA GLU A 233 -26.97 -4.94 23.04
C GLU A 233 -27.49 -4.72 21.60
N LYS A 234 -27.34 -3.49 21.08
CA LYS A 234 -27.73 -3.20 19.69
C LYS A 234 -26.75 -3.83 18.71
N ALA A 235 -25.45 -3.78 19.03
CA ALA A 235 -24.43 -4.44 18.23
C ALA A 235 -24.67 -5.94 18.12
N GLU A 236 -25.00 -6.61 19.24
CA GLU A 236 -25.35 -8.03 19.26
C GLU A 236 -26.51 -8.36 18.31
N VAL A 237 -27.59 -7.57 18.34
CA VAL A 237 -28.75 -7.78 17.45
C VAL A 237 -28.30 -7.77 15.99
N GLN A 238 -27.53 -6.74 15.61
CA GLN A 238 -27.09 -6.61 14.22
C GLN A 238 -26.13 -7.73 13.79
N PHE A 239 -25.15 -8.08 14.63
CA PHE A 239 -24.22 -9.17 14.34
C PHE A 239 -24.94 -10.54 14.28
N ARG A 240 -25.94 -10.77 15.11
CA ARG A 240 -26.74 -12.00 15.10
C ARG A 240 -27.56 -12.12 13.83
N GLU A 241 -28.21 -11.04 13.38
CA GLU A 241 -28.95 -11.02 12.12
C GLU A 241 -28.00 -11.21 10.92
N GLU A 242 -26.81 -10.62 10.93
CA GLU A 242 -25.81 -10.85 9.89
C GLU A 242 -25.32 -12.31 9.87
N ALA A 243 -25.07 -12.90 11.05
CA ALA A 243 -24.65 -14.29 11.19
C ALA A 243 -25.74 -15.31 10.73
N GLN A 244 -27.01 -14.91 10.78
CA GLN A 244 -28.13 -15.69 10.22
C GLN A 244 -28.20 -15.52 8.69
N LEU A 245 -28.03 -14.29 8.20
CA LEU A 245 -28.04 -13.99 6.76
C LEU A 245 -26.84 -14.65 6.06
N GLN A 246 -25.69 -14.64 6.71
CA GLN A 246 -24.43 -15.22 6.24
C GLN A 246 -23.89 -16.26 7.24
N SER A 247 -24.50 -17.45 7.28
CA SER A 247 -24.12 -18.50 8.23
C SER A 247 -22.66 -18.97 8.13
N GLY A 248 -21.99 -18.75 6.98
CA GLY A 248 -20.57 -19.03 6.75
C GLY A 248 -19.63 -17.88 7.06
N SER A 249 -20.12 -16.75 7.61
CA SER A 249 -19.28 -15.60 7.92
C SER A 249 -18.55 -15.79 9.27
N ALA A 250 -17.26 -16.11 9.22
CA ALA A 250 -16.41 -16.15 10.40
C ALA A 250 -16.33 -14.78 11.10
N GLU A 251 -16.33 -13.69 10.31
CA GLU A 251 -16.28 -12.33 10.84
C GLU A 251 -17.54 -11.99 11.64
N ALA A 252 -18.74 -12.33 11.13
CA ALA A 252 -19.98 -12.07 11.86
C ALA A 252 -20.05 -12.86 13.18
N ALA A 253 -19.60 -14.13 13.18
CA ALA A 253 -19.52 -14.95 14.38
C ALA A 253 -18.49 -14.36 15.39
N TYR A 254 -17.33 -13.92 14.92
CA TYR A 254 -16.32 -13.27 15.75
C TYR A 254 -16.84 -11.97 16.39
N ARG A 255 -17.47 -11.10 15.61
CA ARG A 255 -18.03 -9.82 16.10
C ARG A 255 -19.16 -10.05 17.09
N LEU A 256 -20.03 -11.04 16.83
CA LEU A 256 -21.08 -11.45 17.75
C LEU A 256 -20.49 -11.95 19.07
N GLY A 257 -19.50 -12.85 19.01
CA GLY A 257 -18.83 -13.36 20.21
C GLY A 257 -18.20 -12.24 21.04
N ASN A 258 -17.54 -11.27 20.40
CA ASN A 258 -16.98 -10.13 21.10
C ASN A 258 -18.07 -9.24 21.75
N ALA A 259 -19.18 -8.96 21.08
CA ALA A 259 -20.28 -8.19 21.65
C ALA A 259 -20.92 -8.90 22.85
N LEU A 260 -21.03 -10.22 22.79
CA LEU A 260 -21.50 -11.06 23.91
C LEU A 260 -20.54 -11.03 25.10
N MET A 261 -19.22 -11.09 24.84
CA MET A 261 -18.22 -10.93 25.90
C MET A 261 -18.33 -9.59 26.63
N GLN A 262 -18.52 -8.50 25.89
CA GLN A 262 -18.67 -7.17 26.49
C GLN A 262 -19.88 -7.05 27.40
N GLN A 263 -20.92 -7.85 27.14
CA GLN A 263 -22.12 -7.94 27.95
C GLN A 263 -22.02 -8.97 29.10
N GLY A 264 -20.87 -9.67 29.23
CA GLY A 264 -20.71 -10.73 30.23
C GLY A 264 -21.37 -12.05 29.90
N LYS A 265 -21.92 -12.22 28.69
CA LYS A 265 -22.58 -13.45 28.20
C LYS A 265 -21.54 -14.48 27.75
N MET A 266 -20.66 -14.91 28.66
CA MET A 266 -19.45 -15.66 28.33
C MET A 266 -19.72 -17.02 27.66
N LYS A 267 -20.78 -17.75 28.04
CA LYS A 267 -21.13 -19.05 27.43
C LYS A 267 -21.48 -18.89 25.95
N GLU A 268 -22.37 -17.95 25.65
CA GLU A 268 -22.78 -17.66 24.27
C GLU A 268 -21.60 -17.14 23.45
N ALA A 269 -20.74 -16.31 24.06
CA ALA A 269 -19.51 -15.81 23.42
C ALA A 269 -18.58 -16.95 23.01
N VAL A 270 -18.38 -17.96 23.87
CA VAL A 270 -17.57 -19.16 23.56
C VAL A 270 -18.15 -19.90 22.37
N GLU A 271 -19.47 -20.11 22.30
CA GLU A 271 -20.11 -20.78 21.18
C GLU A 271 -19.86 -20.07 19.85
N GLU A 272 -20.06 -18.76 19.80
CA GLU A 272 -19.88 -18.00 18.57
C GLU A 272 -18.40 -17.82 18.17
N LEU A 273 -17.48 -17.65 19.13
CA LEU A 273 -16.06 -17.59 18.85
C LEU A 273 -15.49 -18.93 18.39
N HIS A 274 -15.96 -20.02 18.98
CA HIS A 274 -15.62 -21.37 18.51
C HIS A 274 -16.17 -21.62 17.10
N ARG A 275 -17.40 -21.19 16.81
CA ARG A 275 -17.95 -21.20 15.46
C ARG A 275 -17.12 -20.39 14.47
N SER A 276 -16.64 -19.21 14.87
CA SER A 276 -15.72 -18.41 14.05
C SER A 276 -14.42 -19.14 13.73
N ASP A 277 -13.79 -19.81 14.75
CA ASP A 277 -12.58 -20.61 14.52
C ASP A 277 -12.82 -21.83 13.63
N LEU A 278 -14.00 -22.44 13.68
CA LEU A 278 -14.36 -23.53 12.76
C LEU A 278 -14.52 -23.05 11.32
N LEU A 279 -15.08 -21.86 11.11
CA LEU A 279 -15.30 -21.26 9.78
C LEU A 279 -13.99 -20.74 9.17
N ARG A 280 -13.12 -20.17 9.97
CA ARG A 280 -11.79 -19.68 9.58
C ARG A 280 -10.77 -20.05 10.66
N PRO A 281 -10.13 -21.22 10.52
CA PRO A 281 -9.20 -21.71 11.52
C PRO A 281 -7.92 -20.86 11.63
N ASN A 282 -7.35 -20.86 12.83
CA ASN A 282 -6.03 -20.27 13.12
C ASN A 282 -5.96 -18.74 12.92
N MET A 283 -7.06 -18.01 13.17
CA MET A 283 -7.03 -16.56 13.31
C MET A 283 -6.62 -16.21 14.74
N PRO A 284 -5.44 -15.56 14.96
CA PRO A 284 -4.93 -15.28 16.31
C PRO A 284 -5.90 -14.48 17.17
N GLU A 285 -6.59 -13.50 16.57
CA GLU A 285 -7.57 -12.66 17.27
C GLU A 285 -8.78 -13.46 17.74
N THR A 286 -9.27 -14.38 16.89
CA THR A 286 -10.40 -15.26 17.22
C THR A 286 -10.01 -16.22 18.35
N LEU A 287 -8.85 -16.84 18.25
CA LEU A 287 -8.33 -17.76 19.25
C LEU A 287 -8.07 -17.09 20.59
N TYR A 288 -7.52 -15.88 20.56
CA TYR A 288 -7.33 -15.08 21.77
C TYR A 288 -8.65 -14.70 22.44
N ALA A 289 -9.63 -14.25 21.65
CA ALA A 289 -10.95 -13.92 22.14
C ALA A 289 -11.66 -15.17 22.71
N LEU A 290 -11.55 -16.31 22.05
CA LEU A 290 -12.06 -17.59 22.52
C LEU A 290 -11.42 -18.00 23.84
N GLY A 291 -10.09 -17.93 23.95
CA GLY A 291 -9.36 -18.20 25.19
C GLY A 291 -9.79 -17.29 26.35
N LYS A 292 -9.99 -16.00 26.05
CA LYS A 292 -10.46 -15.02 27.03
C LYS A 292 -11.89 -15.30 27.50
N ALA A 293 -12.81 -15.59 26.58
CA ALA A 293 -14.20 -15.91 26.92
C ALA A 293 -14.29 -17.24 27.69
N ALA A 294 -13.55 -18.26 27.26
CA ALA A 294 -13.56 -19.60 27.85
C ALA A 294 -12.87 -19.67 29.23
N ALA A 295 -12.00 -18.73 29.57
CA ALA A 295 -11.22 -18.78 30.82
C ALA A 295 -12.06 -18.95 32.10
N ALA A 296 -13.31 -18.52 32.10
CA ALA A 296 -14.25 -18.67 33.22
C ALA A 296 -15.27 -19.79 33.02
N VAL A 297 -15.44 -20.30 31.82
CA VAL A 297 -16.49 -21.28 31.44
C VAL A 297 -15.91 -22.68 31.25
N ASP A 298 -14.82 -22.77 30.48
CA ASP A 298 -14.08 -23.98 30.16
C ASP A 298 -12.59 -23.68 30.11
N PRO A 299 -11.88 -23.79 31.24
CA PRO A 299 -10.45 -23.52 31.31
C PRO A 299 -9.58 -24.36 30.39
N ASN A 300 -10.00 -25.61 30.06
CA ASN A 300 -9.24 -26.47 29.15
C ASN A 300 -9.33 -25.95 27.70
N MET A 301 -10.52 -25.54 27.26
CA MET A 301 -10.70 -24.90 25.97
C MET A 301 -9.91 -23.59 25.91
N ALA A 302 -9.90 -22.80 26.99
CA ALA A 302 -9.12 -21.56 27.06
C ALA A 302 -7.63 -21.82 26.88
N GLU A 303 -7.08 -22.79 27.65
CA GLU A 303 -5.67 -23.21 27.58
C GLU A 303 -5.32 -23.60 26.13
N HIS A 304 -6.08 -24.51 25.51
CA HIS A 304 -5.86 -24.96 24.14
C HIS A 304 -5.90 -23.80 23.10
N ALA A 305 -6.87 -22.89 23.21
CA ALA A 305 -6.99 -21.77 22.29
C ALA A 305 -5.79 -20.81 22.42
N LEU A 306 -5.37 -20.49 23.64
CA LEU A 306 -4.24 -19.59 23.90
C LEU A 306 -2.89 -20.21 23.52
N GLU A 307 -2.68 -21.52 23.70
CA GLU A 307 -1.50 -22.23 23.20
C GLU A 307 -1.41 -22.18 21.67
N ARG A 308 -2.53 -22.26 20.97
CA ARG A 308 -2.57 -22.09 19.50
C ARG A 308 -2.17 -20.66 19.12
N VAL A 309 -2.60 -19.62 19.85
CA VAL A 309 -2.14 -18.24 19.60
C VAL A 309 -0.62 -18.16 19.71
N ILE A 310 -0.03 -18.70 20.79
CA ILE A 310 1.40 -18.67 21.02
C ILE A 310 2.18 -19.43 19.93
N ALA A 311 1.64 -20.54 19.46
CA ALA A 311 2.27 -21.33 18.40
C ALA A 311 2.29 -20.59 17.06
N LEU A 312 1.25 -19.78 16.77
CA LEU A 312 1.15 -19.00 15.54
C LEU A 312 1.97 -17.71 15.59
N GLU A 313 2.04 -17.05 16.75
CA GLU A 313 2.43 -15.64 16.92
C GLU A 313 3.56 -15.46 17.96
N LYS A 314 4.63 -16.25 17.86
CA LYS A 314 5.67 -16.46 18.90
C LYS A 314 6.10 -15.23 19.72
N ASP A 315 6.44 -14.10 19.07
CA ASP A 315 7.04 -12.92 19.70
C ASP A 315 6.21 -11.64 19.50
N THR A 316 4.92 -11.80 19.20
CA THR A 316 4.01 -10.68 18.95
C THR A 316 3.29 -10.23 20.24
N PRO A 317 2.74 -8.99 20.26
CA PRO A 317 1.96 -8.53 21.40
C PRO A 317 0.78 -9.43 21.78
N ILE A 318 0.12 -10.08 20.79
CA ILE A 318 -1.02 -10.98 21.06
C ILE A 318 -0.55 -12.27 21.73
N ALA A 319 0.63 -12.80 21.36
CA ALA A 319 1.23 -13.92 22.09
C ALA A 319 1.57 -13.54 23.53
N GLY A 320 2.11 -12.36 23.77
CA GLY A 320 2.33 -11.82 25.10
C GLY A 320 1.04 -11.79 25.95
N GLN A 321 -0.04 -11.28 25.36
CA GLN A 321 -1.34 -11.27 26.04
C GLN A 321 -1.87 -12.70 26.32
N ALA A 322 -1.64 -13.64 25.40
CA ALA A 322 -2.01 -15.05 25.59
C ALA A 322 -1.23 -15.69 26.75
N TYR A 323 0.08 -15.45 26.84
CA TYR A 323 0.88 -15.90 28.00
C TYR A 323 0.37 -15.35 29.33
N LEU A 324 0.01 -14.06 29.36
CA LEU A 324 -0.53 -13.43 30.57
C LEU A 324 -1.85 -14.07 31.02
N LEU A 325 -2.75 -14.38 30.07
CA LEU A 325 -4.01 -15.05 30.37
C LEU A 325 -3.77 -16.50 30.85
N LEU A 326 -2.88 -17.25 30.19
CA LEU A 326 -2.50 -18.62 30.63
C LEU A 326 -1.92 -18.61 32.04
N ALA A 327 -1.00 -17.69 32.33
CA ALA A 327 -0.48 -17.54 33.69
C ALA A 327 -1.59 -17.33 34.73
N GLY A 328 -2.61 -16.54 34.36
CA GLY A 328 -3.80 -16.33 35.22
C GLY A 328 -4.61 -17.62 35.44
N ILE A 329 -4.84 -18.40 34.36
CA ILE A 329 -5.55 -19.69 34.42
C ILE A 329 -4.77 -20.70 35.25
N HIS A 330 -3.48 -20.90 34.97
CA HIS A 330 -2.62 -21.87 35.68
C HIS A 330 -2.43 -21.51 37.15
N ARG A 331 -2.38 -20.21 37.49
CA ARG A 331 -2.34 -19.76 38.90
C ARG A 331 -3.62 -20.16 39.66
N LYS A 332 -4.79 -20.02 39.03
CA LYS A 332 -6.06 -20.46 39.62
C LYS A 332 -6.15 -22.00 39.77
N GLN A 333 -5.48 -22.73 38.88
CA GLN A 333 -5.40 -24.20 38.93
C GLN A 333 -4.31 -24.72 39.88
N GLY A 334 -3.52 -23.87 40.54
CA GLY A 334 -2.43 -24.23 41.40
C GLY A 334 -1.15 -24.65 40.66
N LYS A 335 -1.08 -24.51 39.35
CA LYS A 335 0.08 -24.83 38.50
C LYS A 335 1.11 -23.69 38.55
N THR A 336 1.71 -23.45 39.72
CA THR A 336 2.53 -22.25 40.01
C THR A 336 3.79 -22.13 39.12
N GLU A 337 4.46 -23.27 38.82
CA GLU A 337 5.65 -23.25 37.96
C GLU A 337 5.34 -22.88 36.50
N GLN A 338 4.22 -23.39 35.97
CA GLN A 338 3.77 -23.03 34.63
C GLN A 338 3.42 -21.55 34.55
N ALA A 339 2.64 -21.05 35.53
CA ALA A 339 2.28 -19.64 35.62
C ALA A 339 3.51 -18.72 35.75
N ALA A 340 4.57 -19.15 36.41
CA ALA A 340 5.82 -18.39 36.52
C ALA A 340 6.54 -18.30 35.16
N ARG A 341 6.65 -19.42 34.42
CA ARG A 341 7.26 -19.47 33.07
C ARG A 341 6.51 -18.56 32.09
N GLU A 342 5.19 -18.63 32.08
CA GLU A 342 4.34 -17.80 31.21
C GLU A 342 4.45 -16.31 31.54
N THR A 343 4.53 -15.97 32.83
CA THR A 343 4.79 -14.58 33.25
C THR A 343 6.17 -14.10 32.77
N GLN A 344 7.17 -14.96 32.77
CA GLN A 344 8.50 -14.66 32.25
C GLN A 344 8.48 -14.43 30.74
N GLU A 345 7.79 -15.27 29.97
CA GLU A 345 7.65 -15.10 28.51
C GLU A 345 6.89 -13.82 28.17
N TYR A 346 5.81 -13.51 28.89
CA TYR A 346 5.14 -12.22 28.75
C TYR A 346 6.11 -11.04 28.94
N SER A 347 6.93 -11.08 30.02
CA SER A 347 7.89 -10.00 30.29
C SER A 347 8.97 -9.90 29.21
N ARG A 348 9.43 -11.01 28.67
CA ARG A 348 10.39 -11.06 27.55
C ARG A 348 9.82 -10.37 26.31
N ILE A 349 8.58 -10.69 25.94
CA ILE A 349 7.92 -10.11 24.76
C ILE A 349 7.70 -8.61 24.94
N GLN A 350 7.30 -8.17 26.12
CA GLN A 350 7.15 -6.74 26.46
C GLN A 350 8.46 -5.97 26.24
N THR A 351 9.58 -6.53 26.67
CA THR A 351 10.91 -5.90 26.48
C THR A 351 11.27 -5.79 25.01
N LEU A 352 11.02 -6.84 24.22
CA LEU A 352 11.26 -6.81 22.75
C LEU A 352 10.43 -5.75 22.05
N THR A 353 9.19 -5.53 22.46
CA THR A 353 8.30 -4.53 21.85
C THR A 353 8.79 -3.10 22.11
N VAL A 354 9.25 -2.82 23.33
CA VAL A 354 9.80 -1.52 23.71
C VAL A 354 11.12 -1.22 22.96
N ASP A 355 11.98 -2.22 22.79
CA ASP A 355 13.25 -2.05 22.07
C ASP A 355 13.06 -1.77 20.57
N VAL A 356 11.98 -2.27 19.96
CA VAL A 356 11.64 -1.98 18.57
C VAL A 356 11.11 -0.55 18.42
N GLU A 357 10.27 -0.07 19.34
CA GLU A 357 9.76 1.31 19.33
C GLU A 357 10.87 2.36 19.51
N HIS A 358 11.91 2.04 20.30
CA HIS A 358 13.05 2.95 20.51
C HIS A 358 14.12 2.90 19.40
N LYS A 359 14.08 1.91 18.51
CA LYS A 359 15.03 1.77 17.39
C LYS A 359 14.46 2.17 16.02
N SER A 360 13.19 2.55 15.96
CA SER A 360 12.60 3.14 14.76
C SER A 360 12.95 4.63 14.71
N PRO A 361 13.68 5.11 13.65
CA PRO A 361 14.16 6.48 13.52
C PRO A 361 13.05 7.51 13.31
#